data_80286670d7e0e036d9e33be2ab6e7fea
#
_entry.id   80286670d7e0e036d9e33be2ab6e7fea
#
_cell.length_a   1.000
_cell.length_b   1.000
_cell.length_c   1.000
_cell.angle_alpha   90.00
_cell.angle_beta   90.00
_cell.angle_gamma   90.00
#
_symmetry.space_group_name_H-M   'P 1'
#
loop_
_entity.id
_entity.type
_entity.pdbx_description
1 polymer ?
#
loop_
_entity_poly.entity_id
_entity_poly.type
_entity_poly.pdbx_seq_one_letter_code
_entity_poly.pdbx_strand_id
1 'polypeptide(L)'
;MGEPILCYGKSGSGKSRSLKNFAEDEILLVNVISKRMPFQKQFKYVLKSRNYNTIKNKLMKMPCKVAVIDDAGYLQTSTFMEGHSTPKKGASTFDLFNQIGDDFWDLILFVKEKLPEDVFVYFLMHEISNDYGEVKVRTIGKLLDEKVCIEGMFTICLHCMTDGTKHYFKTQGGTNDIAKSPEEMFDLEIENDLKFVDTEARKFWGMDGGEESA
;
A
#
# COMPACT_ATOMS: atom_id res chain seq x y z
N MET A 1 -16.13 6.55 2.61
CA MET A 1 -14.92 6.09 3.32
C MET A 1 -13.88 5.71 2.28
N GLY A 2 -12.63 6.26 2.38
CA GLY A 2 -11.58 5.97 1.41
C GLY A 2 -11.19 4.49 1.40
N GLU A 3 -10.70 3.98 0.27
CA GLU A 3 -10.35 2.57 0.11
C GLU A 3 -8.83 2.38 0.15
N PRO A 4 -8.28 1.75 1.19
CA PRO A 4 -6.90 1.30 1.20
C PRO A 4 -6.77 0.00 0.41
N ILE A 5 -5.80 -0.05 -0.50
CA ILE A 5 -5.49 -1.22 -1.32
C ILE A 5 -4.05 -1.65 -1.04
N LEU A 6 -3.85 -2.92 -0.75
CA LEU A 6 -2.53 -3.49 -0.50
C LEU A 6 -1.94 -4.07 -1.79
N CYS A 7 -0.70 -3.68 -2.09
CA CYS A 7 0.10 -4.31 -3.14
C CYS A 7 1.43 -4.76 -2.52
N TYR A 8 1.68 -6.06 -2.47
CA TYR A 8 2.85 -6.62 -1.80
C TYR A 8 3.63 -7.54 -2.73
N GLY A 9 4.88 -7.80 -2.39
CA GLY A 9 5.75 -8.68 -3.17
C GLY A 9 7.22 -8.48 -2.86
N LYS A 10 8.08 -9.36 -3.41
CA LYS A 10 9.54 -9.30 -3.27
C LYS A 10 10.12 -8.01 -3.82
N SER A 11 11.34 -7.69 -3.40
CA SER A 11 12.12 -6.65 -4.07
C SER A 11 12.30 -7.02 -5.54
N GLY A 12 12.07 -6.06 -6.45
CA GLY A 12 12.18 -6.33 -7.89
C GLY A 12 10.94 -6.95 -8.54
N SER A 13 9.88 -7.29 -7.78
CA SER A 13 8.66 -7.89 -8.34
C SER A 13 7.84 -6.95 -9.23
N GLY A 14 8.11 -5.64 -9.21
CA GLY A 14 7.42 -4.67 -10.07
C GLY A 14 6.44 -3.75 -9.33
N LYS A 15 6.41 -3.73 -7.99
CA LYS A 15 5.51 -2.86 -7.21
C LYS A 15 5.52 -1.40 -7.69
N SER A 16 6.65 -0.71 -7.60
CA SER A 16 6.75 0.68 -8.07
C SER A 16 6.65 0.80 -9.60
N ARG A 17 6.96 -0.27 -10.39
CA ARG A 17 6.80 -0.29 -11.84
C ARG A 17 5.33 -0.17 -12.26
N SER A 18 4.43 -0.73 -11.48
CA SER A 18 2.99 -0.72 -11.77
C SER A 18 2.34 0.67 -11.84
N LEU A 19 3.08 1.70 -11.38
CA LEU A 19 2.62 3.09 -11.43
C LEU A 19 2.84 3.75 -12.81
N LYS A 20 3.54 3.12 -13.72
CA LYS A 20 4.03 3.73 -14.98
C LYS A 20 2.93 4.30 -15.88
N ASN A 21 1.70 3.74 -15.82
CA ASN A 21 0.60 4.10 -16.70
C ASN A 21 -0.31 5.22 -16.15
N PHE A 22 -0.19 5.59 -14.88
CA PHE A 22 -0.86 6.79 -14.38
C PHE A 22 -0.31 8.04 -15.07
N ALA A 23 -1.16 9.04 -15.34
CA ALA A 23 -0.73 10.34 -15.80
C ALA A 23 0.08 11.08 -14.71
N GLU A 24 0.85 12.10 -15.10
CA GLU A 24 1.76 12.80 -14.19
C GLU A 24 1.06 13.51 -13.02
N ASP A 25 -0.19 13.95 -13.23
CA ASP A 25 -1.00 14.67 -12.25
C ASP A 25 -2.15 13.84 -11.68
N GLU A 26 -2.21 12.57 -11.97
CA GLU A 26 -3.29 11.68 -11.59
C GLU A 26 -3.14 11.11 -10.18
N ILE A 27 -1.91 11.02 -9.67
CA ILE A 27 -1.64 10.46 -8.34
C ILE A 27 -0.84 11.38 -7.44
N LEU A 28 -1.05 11.24 -6.13
CA LEU A 28 -0.10 11.69 -5.11
C LEU A 28 0.86 10.53 -4.80
N LEU A 29 2.13 10.68 -5.16
CA LEU A 29 3.16 9.72 -4.78
C LEU A 29 3.78 10.10 -3.44
N VAL A 30 3.58 9.29 -2.41
CA VAL A 30 4.32 9.34 -1.14
C VAL A 30 5.54 8.42 -1.27
N ASN A 31 6.70 9.00 -1.56
CA ASN A 31 7.96 8.27 -1.72
C ASN A 31 8.69 8.23 -0.38
N VAL A 32 8.43 7.17 0.40
CA VAL A 32 8.87 7.04 1.81
C VAL A 32 10.40 7.09 1.96
N ILE A 33 11.13 6.39 1.11
CA ILE A 33 12.60 6.32 1.19
C ILE A 33 13.32 7.15 0.12
N SER A 34 12.58 7.99 -0.60
CA SER A 34 13.12 8.94 -1.58
C SER A 34 13.96 8.30 -2.71
N LYS A 35 13.64 7.06 -3.10
CA LYS A 35 14.30 6.40 -4.24
C LYS A 35 13.74 6.87 -5.58
N ARG A 36 14.51 6.67 -6.65
CA ARG A 36 14.07 6.96 -8.02
C ARG A 36 13.05 5.92 -8.48
N MET A 37 12.06 6.35 -9.28
CA MET A 37 11.13 5.43 -9.93
C MET A 37 11.87 4.59 -10.99
N PRO A 38 11.42 3.33 -11.23
CA PRO A 38 12.05 2.45 -12.22
C PRO A 38 11.65 2.79 -13.68
N PHE A 39 11.17 4.00 -13.93
CA PHE A 39 10.80 4.54 -15.24
C PHE A 39 11.10 6.04 -15.31
N GLN A 40 11.10 6.62 -16.52
CA GLN A 40 11.53 8.02 -16.74
C GLN A 40 10.48 9.08 -16.36
N LYS A 41 9.19 8.71 -16.24
CA LYS A 41 8.13 9.64 -15.89
C LYS A 41 8.33 10.25 -14.49
N GLN A 42 7.96 11.52 -14.33
CA GLN A 42 7.92 12.21 -13.04
C GLN A 42 6.47 12.58 -12.71
N PHE A 43 6.04 12.28 -11.50
CA PHE A 43 4.72 12.70 -11.02
C PHE A 43 4.76 14.15 -10.52
N LYS A 44 3.69 14.88 -10.76
CA LYS A 44 3.53 16.28 -10.37
C LYS A 44 3.37 16.44 -8.85
N TYR A 45 2.67 15.51 -8.22
CA TYR A 45 2.41 15.56 -6.78
C TYR A 45 3.23 14.48 -6.08
N VAL A 46 4.35 14.90 -5.49
CA VAL A 46 5.27 13.99 -4.79
C VAL A 46 5.50 14.52 -3.37
N LEU A 47 5.33 13.64 -2.39
CA LEU A 47 5.73 13.86 -1.01
C LEU A 47 6.87 12.89 -0.66
N LYS A 48 8.01 13.43 -0.21
CA LYS A 48 9.10 12.63 0.36
C LYS A 48 9.05 12.78 1.87
N SER A 49 8.47 11.80 2.55
CA SER A 49 8.31 11.86 4.01
C SER A 49 8.17 10.47 4.62
N ARG A 50 8.70 10.31 5.84
CA ARG A 50 8.53 9.15 6.72
C ARG A 50 7.65 9.47 7.94
N ASN A 51 7.14 10.70 8.03
CA ASN A 51 6.33 11.15 9.14
C ASN A 51 4.84 10.93 8.86
N TYR A 52 4.18 10.11 9.69
CA TYR A 52 2.79 9.75 9.55
C TYR A 52 1.84 10.96 9.50
N ASN A 53 2.04 11.93 10.39
CA ASN A 53 1.19 13.14 10.45
C ASN A 53 1.34 13.99 9.17
N THR A 54 2.56 14.11 8.65
CA THR A 54 2.82 14.81 7.40
C THR A 54 2.12 14.11 6.23
N ILE A 55 2.16 12.78 6.19
CA ILE A 55 1.49 11.96 5.17
C ILE A 55 -0.03 12.14 5.26
N LYS A 56 -0.62 11.97 6.46
CA LYS A 56 -2.07 12.16 6.69
C LYS A 56 -2.54 13.55 6.26
N ASN A 57 -1.80 14.60 6.66
CA ASN A 57 -2.12 15.98 6.28
C ASN A 57 -2.03 16.21 4.75
N LYS A 58 -1.12 15.53 4.07
CA LYS A 58 -1.00 15.62 2.61
C LYS A 58 -2.12 14.86 1.91
N LEU A 59 -2.49 13.68 2.39
CA LEU A 59 -3.63 12.91 1.90
C LEU A 59 -4.95 13.70 1.97
N MET A 60 -5.20 14.40 3.09
CA MET A 60 -6.40 15.26 3.25
C MET A 60 -6.48 16.42 2.26
N LYS A 61 -5.35 16.85 1.70
CA LYS A 61 -5.23 18.04 0.84
C LYS A 61 -4.78 17.71 -0.57
N MET A 62 -4.79 16.43 -0.95
CA MET A 62 -4.35 16.05 -2.29
C MET A 62 -5.37 16.49 -3.35
N PRO A 63 -4.91 16.92 -4.54
CA PRO A 63 -5.79 17.38 -5.61
C PRO A 63 -6.31 16.26 -6.51
N CYS A 64 -5.93 15.03 -6.25
CA CYS A 64 -6.28 13.83 -7.03
C CYS A 64 -6.99 12.80 -6.15
N LYS A 65 -7.57 11.79 -6.76
CA LYS A 65 -8.36 10.74 -6.08
C LYS A 65 -7.56 9.47 -5.77
N VAL A 66 -6.32 9.43 -6.23
CA VAL A 66 -5.41 8.30 -6.04
C VAL A 66 -4.17 8.76 -5.29
N ALA A 67 -3.81 8.04 -4.24
CA ALA A 67 -2.51 8.16 -3.59
C ALA A 67 -1.78 6.82 -3.58
N VAL A 68 -0.47 6.88 -3.64
CA VAL A 68 0.40 5.70 -3.54
C VAL A 68 1.44 5.95 -2.47
N ILE A 69 1.51 5.09 -1.46
CA ILE A 69 2.56 5.09 -0.45
C ILE A 69 3.59 4.02 -0.87
N ASP A 70 4.59 4.46 -1.63
CA ASP A 70 5.63 3.58 -2.15
C ASP A 70 6.61 3.21 -1.03
N ASP A 71 6.85 1.92 -0.89
CA ASP A 71 7.64 1.33 0.20
C ASP A 71 7.06 1.60 1.61
N ALA A 72 5.73 1.48 1.78
CA ALA A 72 5.01 1.79 3.01
C ALA A 72 5.57 1.08 4.26
N GLY A 73 6.09 -0.16 4.14
CA GLY A 73 6.72 -0.88 5.24
C GLY A 73 7.94 -0.16 5.84
N TYR A 74 8.60 0.73 5.08
CA TYR A 74 9.71 1.52 5.61
C TYR A 74 9.28 2.65 6.56
N LEU A 75 7.99 2.95 6.67
CA LEU A 75 7.48 3.81 7.74
C LEU A 75 7.76 3.15 9.10
N GLN A 76 7.42 1.88 9.24
CA GLN A 76 7.70 1.07 10.44
C GLN A 76 9.21 0.93 10.68
N THR A 77 9.96 0.59 9.62
CA THR A 77 11.43 0.44 9.69
C THR A 77 12.10 1.74 10.14
N SER A 78 11.65 2.88 9.65
CA SER A 78 12.22 4.18 10.02
C SER A 78 11.97 4.50 11.49
N THR A 79 10.73 4.29 11.98
CA THR A 79 10.41 4.47 13.41
C THR A 79 11.28 3.57 14.29
N PHE A 80 11.46 2.30 13.89
CA PHE A 80 12.32 1.36 14.62
C PHE A 80 13.78 1.84 14.63
N MET A 81 14.33 2.18 13.45
CA MET A 81 15.74 2.59 13.33
C MET A 81 16.05 3.91 14.05
N GLU A 82 15.10 4.82 14.13
CA GLU A 82 15.24 6.07 14.87
C GLU A 82 15.09 5.88 16.40
N GLY A 83 14.28 4.91 16.83
CA GLY A 83 13.96 4.69 18.24
C GLY A 83 14.83 3.68 18.97
N HIS A 84 15.36 2.65 18.28
CA HIS A 84 16.05 1.52 18.94
C HIS A 84 17.40 1.89 19.57
N SER A 85 18.12 2.85 18.99
CA SER A 85 19.45 3.28 19.49
C SER A 85 19.39 4.43 20.49
N THR A 86 18.27 5.13 20.59
CA THR A 86 18.10 6.26 21.50
C THR A 86 16.71 6.17 22.17
N PRO A 87 16.49 5.22 23.09
CA PRO A 87 15.22 5.11 23.79
C PRO A 87 14.89 6.43 24.46
N LYS A 88 13.67 6.92 24.25
CA LYS A 88 13.16 8.09 25.01
C LYS A 88 13.29 7.76 26.50
N LYS A 89 13.74 8.74 27.32
CA LYS A 89 13.95 8.56 28.73
C LYS A 89 12.69 8.00 29.40
N GLY A 90 12.76 6.76 29.95
CA GLY A 90 11.65 6.06 30.57
C GLY A 90 10.77 5.19 29.64
N ALA A 91 11.03 5.15 28.34
CA ALA A 91 10.33 4.25 27.42
C ALA A 91 11.07 2.90 27.30
N SER A 92 10.33 1.80 27.35
CA SER A 92 10.86 0.46 27.12
C SER A 92 10.95 0.15 25.61
N THR A 93 11.75 -0.85 25.25
CA THR A 93 11.76 -1.39 23.86
C THR A 93 10.36 -1.86 23.46
N PHE A 94 9.56 -2.33 24.40
CA PHE A 94 8.17 -2.75 24.18
C PHE A 94 7.28 -1.59 23.75
N ASP A 95 7.44 -0.40 24.36
CA ASP A 95 6.69 0.79 23.98
C ASP A 95 6.98 1.22 22.54
N LEU A 96 8.22 1.07 22.09
CA LEU A 96 8.60 1.35 20.70
C LEU A 96 7.87 0.43 19.71
N PHE A 97 7.81 -0.87 19.99
CA PHE A 97 7.09 -1.81 19.13
C PHE A 97 5.59 -1.58 19.10
N ASN A 98 4.99 -1.21 20.24
CA ASN A 98 3.58 -0.82 20.28
C ASN A 98 3.34 0.45 19.45
N GLN A 99 4.17 1.48 19.62
CA GLN A 99 4.06 2.71 18.82
C GLN A 99 4.16 2.42 17.30
N ILE A 100 5.09 1.56 16.87
CA ILE A 100 5.23 1.18 15.46
C ILE A 100 3.93 0.54 14.94
N GLY A 101 3.33 -0.35 15.73
CA GLY A 101 2.08 -1.01 15.39
C GLY A 101 0.91 -0.03 15.33
N ASP A 102 0.75 0.77 16.36
CA ASP A 102 -0.33 1.74 16.50
C ASP A 102 -0.29 2.80 15.38
N ASP A 103 0.88 3.35 15.08
CA ASP A 103 1.05 4.37 14.04
C ASP A 103 0.68 3.83 12.64
N PHE A 104 1.07 2.58 12.33
CA PHE A 104 0.77 1.97 11.04
C PHE A 104 -0.71 1.58 10.91
N TRP A 105 -1.27 0.99 11.97
CA TRP A 105 -2.70 0.70 12.10
C TRP A 105 -3.53 1.97 11.90
N ASP A 106 -3.20 3.02 12.63
CA ASP A 106 -3.91 4.30 12.57
C ASP A 106 -3.80 4.99 11.21
N LEU A 107 -2.71 4.79 10.45
CA LEU A 107 -2.62 5.28 9.07
C LEU A 107 -3.64 4.58 8.15
N ILE A 108 -3.82 3.26 8.28
CA ILE A 108 -4.81 2.52 7.48
C ILE A 108 -6.22 2.93 7.88
N LEU A 109 -6.51 3.02 9.17
CA LEU A 109 -7.81 3.51 9.68
C LEU A 109 -8.10 4.94 9.22
N PHE A 110 -7.09 5.81 9.23
CA PHE A 110 -7.23 7.18 8.75
C PHE A 110 -7.71 7.22 7.29
N VAL A 111 -7.16 6.37 6.42
CA VAL A 111 -7.64 6.27 5.03
C VAL A 111 -9.12 5.88 4.99
N LYS A 112 -9.50 4.84 5.74
CA LYS A 112 -10.87 4.33 5.77
C LYS A 112 -11.87 5.33 6.33
N GLU A 113 -11.51 6.05 7.40
CA GLU A 113 -12.47 6.84 8.17
C GLU A 113 -12.50 8.32 7.78
N LYS A 114 -11.38 8.87 7.29
CA LYS A 114 -11.21 10.32 7.10
C LYS A 114 -11.17 10.76 5.65
N LEU A 115 -10.87 9.87 4.72
CA LEU A 115 -10.84 10.22 3.30
C LEU A 115 -12.20 9.96 2.62
N PRO A 116 -12.55 10.72 1.56
CA PRO A 116 -13.74 10.47 0.75
C PRO A 116 -13.74 9.06 0.16
N GLU A 117 -14.92 8.50 -0.10
CA GLU A 117 -15.07 7.14 -0.62
C GLU A 117 -14.49 6.93 -2.02
N ASP A 118 -14.42 7.98 -2.80
CA ASP A 118 -13.81 7.97 -4.13
C ASP A 118 -12.27 8.14 -4.12
N VAL A 119 -11.66 8.12 -2.93
CA VAL A 119 -10.21 8.18 -2.75
C VAL A 119 -9.65 6.79 -2.52
N PHE A 120 -8.76 6.35 -3.41
CA PHE A 120 -8.01 5.10 -3.25
C PHE A 120 -6.57 5.36 -2.82
N VAL A 121 -6.09 4.60 -1.83
CA VAL A 121 -4.73 4.71 -1.32
C VAL A 121 -4.03 3.36 -1.42
N TYR A 122 -3.07 3.24 -2.32
CA TYR A 122 -2.27 2.03 -2.53
C TYR A 122 -1.08 1.99 -1.57
N PHE A 123 -0.99 0.93 -0.79
CA PHE A 123 0.14 0.64 0.08
C PHE A 123 1.05 -0.38 -0.59
N LEU A 124 2.23 0.05 -1.08
CA LEU A 124 3.19 -0.87 -1.66
C LEU A 124 4.13 -1.38 -0.57
N MET A 125 4.08 -2.68 -0.29
CA MET A 125 4.81 -3.30 0.82
C MET A 125 5.67 -4.49 0.37
N HIS A 126 6.74 -4.75 1.10
CA HIS A 126 7.50 -5.99 0.93
C HIS A 126 6.78 -7.15 1.60
N GLU A 127 6.97 -8.33 1.02
CA GLU A 127 6.55 -9.59 1.62
C GLU A 127 7.64 -10.24 2.46
N ILE A 128 7.24 -11.18 3.26
CA ILE A 128 8.08 -12.19 3.89
C ILE A 128 7.42 -13.55 3.70
N SER A 129 8.20 -14.59 3.48
CA SER A 129 7.72 -15.98 3.46
C SER A 129 8.39 -16.80 4.55
N ASN A 130 7.67 -17.73 5.13
CA ASN A 130 8.22 -18.71 6.07
C ASN A 130 8.69 -19.99 5.33
N ASP A 131 9.25 -20.94 6.09
CA ASP A 131 9.78 -22.20 5.56
C ASP A 131 8.68 -23.12 4.97
N TYR A 132 7.42 -22.86 5.25
CA TYR A 132 6.25 -23.58 4.69
C TYR A 132 5.71 -22.92 3.42
N GLY A 133 6.33 -21.81 2.97
CA GLY A 133 5.90 -21.06 1.79
C GLY A 133 4.69 -20.16 2.01
N GLU A 134 4.28 -19.95 3.27
CA GLU A 134 3.23 -18.97 3.59
C GLU A 134 3.78 -17.56 3.42
N VAL A 135 3.06 -16.74 2.67
CA VAL A 135 3.42 -15.36 2.35
C VAL A 135 2.60 -14.40 3.21
N LYS A 136 3.27 -13.42 3.80
CA LYS A 136 2.68 -12.30 4.55
C LYS A 136 3.31 -10.98 4.14
N VAL A 137 2.65 -9.87 4.43
CA VAL A 137 3.34 -8.57 4.40
C VAL A 137 4.41 -8.51 5.49
N ARG A 138 5.54 -7.91 5.15
CA ARG A 138 6.60 -7.68 6.11
C ARG A 138 6.24 -6.55 7.04
N THR A 139 6.07 -6.85 8.33
CA THR A 139 5.82 -5.88 9.40
C THR A 139 6.94 -5.90 10.44
N ILE A 140 6.92 -4.97 11.39
CA ILE A 140 7.88 -4.90 12.49
C ILE A 140 7.14 -4.97 13.81
N GLY A 141 7.53 -5.98 14.62
CA GLY A 141 7.02 -6.18 15.98
C GLY A 141 5.88 -7.18 16.04
N LYS A 142 5.88 -7.95 17.15
CA LYS A 142 4.91 -9.01 17.39
C LYS A 142 3.45 -8.54 17.44
N LEU A 143 3.21 -7.25 17.73
CA LEU A 143 1.87 -6.70 17.74
C LEU A 143 1.22 -6.85 16.36
N LEU A 144 1.89 -6.44 15.29
CA LEU A 144 1.38 -6.56 13.93
C LEU A 144 1.51 -7.97 13.37
N ASP A 145 2.58 -8.70 13.76
CA ASP A 145 2.85 -10.03 13.20
C ASP A 145 1.93 -11.12 13.79
N GLU A 146 1.57 -11.01 15.08
CA GLU A 146 0.89 -12.08 15.81
C GLU A 146 -0.51 -11.70 16.34
N LYS A 147 -0.79 -10.40 16.54
CA LYS A 147 -2.03 -9.94 17.18
C LYS A 147 -2.99 -9.26 16.21
N VAL A 148 -2.47 -8.70 15.13
CA VAL A 148 -3.24 -7.95 14.14
C VAL A 148 -3.04 -8.56 12.77
N CYS A 149 -4.13 -8.93 12.11
CA CYS A 149 -4.10 -9.32 10.71
C CYS A 149 -4.18 -8.04 9.87
N ILE A 150 -3.03 -7.50 9.49
CA ILE A 150 -2.98 -6.27 8.68
C ILE A 150 -3.71 -6.45 7.34
N GLU A 151 -3.54 -7.59 6.70
CA GLU A 151 -4.20 -7.91 5.42
C GLU A 151 -5.72 -7.92 5.54
N GLY A 152 -6.24 -8.21 6.74
CA GLY A 152 -7.67 -8.16 7.05
C GLY A 152 -8.27 -6.75 6.95
N MET A 153 -7.45 -5.71 7.02
CA MET A 153 -7.88 -4.32 6.90
C MET A 153 -8.11 -3.87 5.45
N PHE A 154 -7.70 -4.63 4.46
CA PHE A 154 -7.82 -4.31 3.05
C PHE A 154 -8.86 -5.20 2.38
N THR A 155 -9.67 -4.64 1.50
CA THR A 155 -10.60 -5.40 0.64
C THR A 155 -9.86 -6.04 -0.53
N ILE A 156 -8.88 -5.33 -1.07
CA ILE A 156 -8.05 -5.78 -2.18
C ILE A 156 -6.60 -5.91 -1.71
N CYS A 157 -6.03 -7.12 -1.88
CA CYS A 157 -4.62 -7.43 -1.65
C CYS A 157 -4.05 -8.04 -2.92
N LEU A 158 -3.16 -7.34 -3.61
CA LEU A 158 -2.56 -7.76 -4.88
C LEU A 158 -1.14 -8.27 -4.63
N HIS A 159 -0.88 -9.52 -4.99
CA HIS A 159 0.47 -10.07 -4.94
C HIS A 159 1.22 -9.74 -6.23
N CYS A 160 2.20 -8.87 -6.14
CA CYS A 160 3.04 -8.45 -7.24
C CYS A 160 4.15 -9.48 -7.49
N MET A 161 4.08 -10.16 -8.60
CA MET A 161 4.96 -11.27 -8.97
C MET A 161 5.74 -11.00 -10.26
N THR A 162 6.78 -11.78 -10.49
CA THR A 162 7.53 -11.81 -11.75
C THR A 162 8.01 -13.23 -12.04
N ASP A 163 7.98 -13.62 -13.29
CA ASP A 163 8.60 -14.84 -13.79
C ASP A 163 10.00 -14.60 -14.38
N GLY A 164 10.54 -13.38 -14.21
CA GLY A 164 11.83 -12.94 -14.76
C GLY A 164 11.70 -12.21 -16.09
N THR A 165 10.61 -12.36 -16.82
CA THR A 165 10.32 -11.68 -18.11
C THR A 165 9.13 -10.74 -17.99
N LYS A 166 8.10 -11.16 -17.29
CA LYS A 166 6.87 -10.41 -17.06
C LYS A 166 6.69 -10.07 -15.58
N HIS A 167 6.03 -8.95 -15.34
CA HIS A 167 5.49 -8.60 -14.05
C HIS A 167 3.96 -8.68 -14.14
N TYR A 168 3.33 -9.25 -13.12
CA TYR A 168 1.88 -9.40 -13.05
C TYR A 168 1.40 -9.30 -11.61
N PHE A 169 0.11 -9.11 -11.42
CA PHE A 169 -0.56 -9.22 -10.13
C PHE A 169 -1.36 -10.52 -10.07
N LYS A 170 -1.21 -11.25 -8.98
CA LYS A 170 -2.12 -12.29 -8.58
C LYS A 170 -3.19 -11.66 -7.69
N THR A 171 -4.46 -11.89 -8.00
CA THR A 171 -5.61 -11.23 -7.39
C THR A 171 -6.34 -12.11 -6.38
N GLN A 172 -6.12 -13.43 -6.45
CA GLN A 172 -6.66 -14.42 -5.52
C GLN A 172 -5.53 -15.31 -5.01
N GLY A 173 -5.50 -15.52 -3.71
CA GLY A 173 -4.56 -16.41 -3.04
C GLY A 173 -5.10 -17.83 -2.89
N GLY A 174 -4.18 -18.79 -2.71
CA GLY A 174 -4.49 -20.08 -2.15
C GLY A 174 -4.24 -20.10 -0.64
N THR A 175 -4.05 -21.28 -0.04
CA THR A 175 -3.81 -21.46 1.40
C THR A 175 -2.59 -20.70 1.94
N ASN A 176 -1.59 -20.45 1.10
CA ASN A 176 -0.30 -19.88 1.50
C ASN A 176 -0.07 -18.45 1.01
N ASP A 177 -1.11 -17.79 0.48
CA ASP A 177 -0.99 -16.47 -0.12
C ASP A 177 -2.15 -15.59 0.34
N ILE A 178 -1.88 -14.35 0.69
CA ILE A 178 -2.85 -13.38 1.20
C ILE A 178 -3.53 -12.55 0.10
N ALA A 179 -3.26 -12.85 -1.18
CA ALA A 179 -3.93 -12.18 -2.29
C ALA A 179 -5.44 -12.39 -2.24
N LYS A 180 -6.19 -11.32 -2.39
CA LYS A 180 -7.65 -11.35 -2.43
C LYS A 180 -8.20 -10.12 -3.13
N SER A 181 -9.36 -10.28 -3.73
CA SER A 181 -10.20 -9.22 -4.27
C SER A 181 -11.66 -9.65 -4.23
N PRO A 182 -12.63 -8.74 -4.37
CA PRO A 182 -14.03 -9.11 -4.57
C PRO A 182 -14.19 -10.10 -5.72
N GLU A 183 -15.19 -10.99 -5.61
CA GLU A 183 -15.52 -11.94 -6.66
C GLU A 183 -15.85 -11.19 -7.97
N GLU A 184 -15.43 -11.72 -9.09
CA GLU A 184 -15.69 -11.19 -10.44
C GLU A 184 -15.07 -9.80 -10.74
N MET A 185 -14.34 -9.19 -9.79
CA MET A 185 -13.70 -7.89 -10.04
C MET A 185 -12.50 -8.01 -11.01
N PHE A 186 -11.71 -9.06 -10.86
CA PHE A 186 -10.50 -9.27 -11.64
C PHE A 186 -10.34 -10.75 -12.04
N ASP A 187 -9.67 -11.00 -13.17
CA ASP A 187 -9.11 -12.30 -13.47
C ASP A 187 -8.08 -12.71 -12.41
N LEU A 188 -7.78 -14.02 -12.27
CA LEU A 188 -6.83 -14.56 -11.26
C LEU A 188 -5.44 -13.97 -11.37
N GLU A 189 -5.02 -13.63 -12.60
CA GLU A 189 -3.78 -12.93 -12.92
C GLU A 189 -4.09 -11.78 -13.86
N ILE A 190 -3.60 -10.59 -13.52
CA ILE A 190 -3.75 -9.38 -14.34
C ILE A 190 -2.39 -8.74 -14.58
N GLU A 191 -2.30 -7.85 -15.56
CA GLU A 191 -1.07 -7.10 -15.83
C GLU A 191 -0.61 -6.29 -14.62
N ASN A 192 0.70 -6.08 -14.51
CA ASN A 192 1.31 -5.24 -13.49
C ASN A 192 1.05 -3.75 -13.78
N ASP A 193 -0.18 -3.33 -13.58
CA ASP A 193 -0.68 -1.99 -13.88
C ASP A 193 -1.72 -1.54 -12.82
N LEU A 194 -1.32 -0.67 -11.91
CA LEU A 194 -2.25 -0.12 -10.90
C LEU A 194 -3.23 0.90 -11.49
N LYS A 195 -2.98 1.46 -12.67
CA LYS A 195 -3.98 2.30 -13.34
C LYS A 195 -5.15 1.45 -13.82
N PHE A 196 -4.89 0.28 -14.38
CA PHE A 196 -5.92 -0.71 -14.74
C PHE A 196 -6.71 -1.13 -13.49
N VAL A 197 -6.01 -1.47 -12.40
CA VAL A 197 -6.66 -1.85 -11.13
C VAL A 197 -7.58 -0.74 -10.62
N ASP A 198 -7.12 0.52 -10.62
CA ASP A 198 -7.91 1.68 -10.19
C ASP A 198 -9.18 1.84 -11.03
N THR A 199 -9.07 1.70 -12.35
CA THR A 199 -10.19 1.82 -13.27
C THR A 199 -11.23 0.71 -13.04
N GLU A 200 -10.80 -0.55 -13.00
CA GLU A 200 -11.73 -1.68 -12.83
C GLU A 200 -12.38 -1.69 -11.44
N ALA A 201 -11.64 -1.33 -10.39
CA ALA A 201 -12.22 -1.24 -9.05
C ALA A 201 -13.28 -0.14 -8.96
N ARG A 202 -13.04 1.05 -9.56
CA ARG A 202 -14.04 2.12 -9.62
C ARG A 202 -15.28 1.70 -10.38
N LYS A 203 -15.11 1.05 -11.51
CA LYS A 203 -16.21 0.52 -12.31
C LYS A 203 -17.02 -0.53 -11.54
N PHE A 204 -16.35 -1.46 -10.86
CA PHE A 204 -17.00 -2.49 -10.06
C PHE A 204 -17.85 -1.90 -8.93
N TRP A 205 -17.40 -0.82 -8.29
CA TRP A 205 -18.14 -0.14 -7.23
C TRP A 205 -19.05 1.00 -7.72
N GLY A 206 -19.21 1.17 -9.05
CA GLY A 206 -20.09 2.20 -9.61
C GLY A 206 -19.62 3.64 -9.32
N MET A 207 -18.30 3.84 -9.16
CA MET A 207 -17.70 5.15 -8.89
C MET A 207 -17.28 5.89 -10.16
N ASP A 208 -17.36 5.27 -11.32
CA ASP A 208 -17.25 5.94 -12.61
C ASP A 208 -18.51 6.78 -12.74
N GLY A 209 -18.35 8.12 -12.74
CA GLY A 209 -19.48 9.02 -12.95
C GLY A 209 -20.18 8.60 -14.23
N GLY A 210 -21.35 7.96 -14.08
CA GLY A 210 -22.14 7.54 -15.21
C GLY A 210 -22.37 8.77 -16.09
N GLU A 211 -21.91 8.71 -17.33
CA GLU A 211 -22.58 9.46 -18.36
C GLU A 211 -24.03 8.98 -18.31
N GLU A 212 -24.91 9.77 -17.69
CA GLU A 212 -26.32 9.62 -17.87
C GLU A 212 -26.55 9.61 -19.38
N SER A 213 -26.82 8.42 -19.92
CA SER A 213 -27.36 8.28 -21.27
C SER A 213 -28.72 8.93 -21.25
N ALA A 214 -28.75 10.19 -21.71
CA ALA A 214 -29.96 10.89 -22.08
C ALA A 214 -30.56 10.30 -23.37
#